data_6ba414c5b96eebf3177a32883ae08f26
#
_entry.id   6ba414c5b96eebf3177a32883ae08f26
#
_cell.length_a   1.000
_cell.length_b   1.000
_cell.length_c   1.000
_cell.angle_alpha   90.00
_cell.angle_beta   90.00
_cell.angle_gamma   90.00
#
_symmetry.space_group_name_H-M   'P 1'
#
loop_
_entity.id
_entity.type
_entity.pdbx_description
1 polymer ?
#
loop_
_entity_poly.entity_id
_entity_poly.type
_entity_poly.pdbx_seq_one_letter_code
_entity_poly.pdbx_strand_id
1 'polypeptide(L)'
;MHVVIKLFWKLRENIMQKDELIQLHTFLLQLKTHLEDIVKNNGGVEFIPYTKLDVTPYQVYKSKREHKLAVFILSRGIATLMSNNNCPGLEKVSSRLDQMAERFMTEKEKELLHITV
;
A
#
# COMPACT_ATOMS: atom_id res chain seq x y z
N MET A 1 7.19 -10.52 -11.64
CA MET A 1 5.74 -10.30 -11.58
C MET A 1 4.99 -11.49 -11.01
N HIS A 2 5.38 -12.70 -11.39
CA HIS A 2 4.73 -13.91 -10.91
C HIS A 2 4.77 -14.04 -9.38
N VAL A 3 5.92 -13.73 -8.78
CA VAL A 3 6.09 -13.77 -7.32
C VAL A 3 5.18 -12.74 -6.64
N VAL A 4 5.06 -11.54 -7.23
CA VAL A 4 4.24 -10.47 -6.68
C VAL A 4 2.77 -10.86 -6.69
N ILE A 5 2.29 -11.49 -7.76
CA ILE A 5 0.91 -11.97 -7.86
C ILE A 5 0.61 -12.99 -6.76
N LYS A 6 1.55 -13.92 -6.50
CA LYS A 6 1.39 -14.89 -5.44
C LYS A 6 1.36 -14.24 -4.07
N LEU A 7 2.18 -13.21 -3.84
CA LEU A 7 2.20 -12.50 -2.58
C LEU A 7 0.88 -11.77 -2.33
N PHE A 8 0.31 -11.12 -3.36
CA PHE A 8 -0.99 -10.47 -3.24
C PHE A 8 -2.11 -11.46 -2.96
N TRP A 9 -2.06 -12.65 -3.57
CA TRP A 9 -3.04 -13.69 -3.28
C TRP A 9 -2.96 -14.12 -1.81
N LYS A 10 -1.75 -14.33 -1.29
CA LYS A 10 -1.56 -14.68 0.12
C LYS A 10 -2.05 -13.57 1.04
N LEU A 11 -1.83 -12.32 0.66
CA LEU A 11 -2.31 -11.16 1.43
C LEU A 11 -3.83 -11.18 1.53
N ARG A 12 -4.51 -11.42 0.41
CA ARG A 12 -5.97 -11.47 0.37
C ARG A 12 -6.51 -12.61 1.27
N GLU A 13 -5.84 -13.76 1.25
CA GLU A 13 -6.26 -14.92 2.04
C GLU A 13 -5.78 -14.86 3.49
N ASN A 14 -5.04 -13.84 3.85
CA ASN A 14 -4.53 -13.62 5.22
C ASN A 14 -3.61 -14.75 5.70
N ILE A 15 -2.82 -15.33 4.79
CA ILE A 15 -1.89 -16.44 5.10
C ILE A 15 -0.42 -16.05 4.92
N MET A 16 -0.16 -14.76 4.70
CA MET A 16 1.19 -14.27 4.44
C MET A 16 2.01 -14.24 5.73
N GLN A 17 3.25 -14.69 5.65
CA GLN A 17 4.20 -14.62 6.75
C GLN A 17 4.77 -13.19 6.86
N LYS A 18 5.32 -12.86 8.05
CA LYS A 18 5.86 -11.52 8.28
C LYS A 18 7.00 -11.17 7.32
N ASP A 19 7.90 -12.11 7.07
CA ASP A 19 9.02 -11.86 6.13
C ASP A 19 8.53 -11.65 4.72
N GLU A 20 7.48 -12.35 4.30
CA GLU A 20 6.86 -12.12 2.99
C GLU A 20 6.22 -10.73 2.91
N LEU A 21 5.60 -10.28 4.01
CA LEU A 21 5.04 -8.92 4.08
C LEU A 21 6.12 -7.86 3.96
N ILE A 22 7.26 -8.07 4.62
CA ILE A 22 8.38 -7.13 4.54
C ILE A 22 8.95 -7.09 3.12
N GLN A 23 9.05 -8.24 2.46
CA GLN A 23 9.48 -8.30 1.05
C GLN A 23 8.52 -7.55 0.15
N LEU A 24 7.24 -7.76 0.31
CA LEU A 24 6.22 -7.07 -0.48
C LEU A 24 6.24 -5.57 -0.18
N HIS A 25 6.36 -5.19 1.08
CA HIS A 25 6.47 -3.80 1.50
C HIS A 25 7.67 -3.12 0.82
N THR A 26 8.83 -3.78 0.83
CA THR A 26 10.04 -3.29 0.18
C THR A 26 9.83 -3.10 -1.32
N PHE A 27 9.26 -4.10 -1.98
CA PHE A 27 8.97 -4.04 -3.41
C PHE A 27 8.06 -2.87 -3.75
N LEU A 28 6.98 -2.71 -2.99
CA LEU A 28 6.00 -1.65 -3.25
C LEU A 28 6.59 -0.27 -3.02
N LEU A 29 7.47 -0.12 -2.03
CA LEU A 29 8.15 1.16 -1.80
C LEU A 29 9.08 1.51 -2.96
N GLN A 30 9.79 0.52 -3.49
CA GLN A 30 10.62 0.72 -4.69
C GLN A 30 9.77 1.08 -5.89
N LEU A 31 8.64 0.41 -6.06
CA LEU A 31 7.70 0.70 -7.14
C LEU A 31 7.14 2.12 -7.02
N LYS A 32 6.76 2.53 -5.81
CA LYS A 32 6.30 3.89 -5.55
C LYS A 32 7.33 4.92 -6.03
N THR A 33 8.57 4.75 -5.62
CA THR A 33 9.66 5.67 -5.98
C THR A 33 9.84 5.73 -7.49
N HIS A 34 9.80 4.58 -8.14
CA HIS A 34 9.94 4.50 -9.60
C HIS A 34 8.79 5.20 -10.32
N LEU A 35 7.56 4.98 -9.86
CA LEU A 35 6.38 5.61 -10.46
C LEU A 35 6.35 7.11 -10.24
N GLU A 36 6.75 7.58 -9.07
CA GLU A 36 6.85 9.03 -8.82
C GLU A 36 7.84 9.70 -9.76
N ASP A 37 8.93 9.01 -10.06
CA ASP A 37 9.93 9.51 -11.00
C ASP A 37 9.37 9.57 -12.42
N ILE A 38 8.65 8.53 -12.84
CA ILE A 38 8.04 8.49 -14.19
C ILE A 38 6.99 9.59 -14.37
N VAL A 39 6.11 9.78 -13.39
CA VAL A 39 5.02 10.76 -13.50
C VAL A 39 5.43 12.14 -13.02
N LYS A 40 6.67 12.31 -12.54
CA LYS A 40 7.17 13.60 -12.06
C LYS A 40 6.31 14.17 -10.93
N ASN A 41 5.86 13.29 -10.02
CA ASN A 41 4.95 13.64 -8.95
C ASN A 41 5.49 13.12 -7.62
N ASN A 42 6.60 13.71 -7.16
CA ASN A 42 7.25 13.30 -5.93
C ASN A 42 6.43 13.75 -4.72
N GLY A 43 6.04 12.80 -3.87
CA GLY A 43 5.34 13.10 -2.65
C GLY A 43 3.92 13.60 -2.83
N GLY A 44 3.22 13.13 -3.88
CA GLY A 44 1.85 13.50 -4.15
C GLY A 44 0.88 13.07 -3.05
N VAL A 45 -0.35 13.61 -3.11
CA VAL A 45 -1.38 13.37 -2.09
C VAL A 45 -1.72 11.89 -1.93
N GLU A 46 -1.50 11.10 -2.97
CA GLU A 46 -1.77 9.66 -2.94
C GLU A 46 -1.00 8.93 -1.84
N PHE A 47 0.16 9.44 -1.45
CA PHE A 47 1.03 8.79 -0.48
C PHE A 47 1.07 9.47 0.88
N ILE A 48 0.26 10.49 1.11
CA ILE A 48 0.16 11.15 2.42
C ILE A 48 -0.21 10.15 3.51
N PRO A 49 -1.21 9.27 3.32
CA PRO A 49 -1.53 8.27 4.34
C PRO A 49 -0.37 7.34 4.68
N TYR A 50 0.40 6.93 3.68
CA TYR A 50 1.57 6.08 3.91
C TYR A 50 2.63 6.81 4.74
N THR A 51 2.91 8.04 4.39
CA THR A 51 3.89 8.86 5.13
C THR A 51 3.47 9.05 6.58
N LYS A 52 2.19 9.28 6.82
CA LYS A 52 1.66 9.48 8.17
C LYS A 52 1.66 8.20 9.00
N LEU A 53 1.54 7.06 8.36
CA LEU A 53 1.60 5.78 9.05
C LEU A 53 2.98 5.55 9.66
N ASP A 54 4.03 6.05 9.02
CA ASP A 54 5.41 6.00 9.50
C ASP A 54 5.91 4.58 9.80
N VAL A 55 5.60 3.66 8.89
CA VAL A 55 6.10 2.28 8.93
C VAL A 55 6.88 2.02 7.66
N THR A 56 8.18 1.72 7.78
CA THR A 56 9.04 1.41 6.63
C THR A 56 9.45 -0.04 6.64
N PRO A 57 9.86 -0.60 5.48
CA PRO A 57 10.28 -2.00 5.43
C PRO A 57 11.55 -2.28 6.25
N TYR A 58 12.35 -1.25 6.53
CA TYR A 58 13.56 -1.40 7.33
C TYR A 58 13.28 -1.64 8.81
N GLN A 59 12.10 -1.28 9.25
CA GLN A 59 11.69 -1.41 10.64
C GLN A 59 11.15 -2.83 10.87
N VAL A 60 12.06 -3.80 10.85
CA VAL A 60 11.71 -5.22 10.97
C VAL A 60 11.10 -5.56 12.33
N TYR A 61 11.32 -4.71 13.34
CA TYR A 61 10.74 -4.86 14.68
C TYR A 61 9.25 -4.50 14.72
N LYS A 62 8.75 -3.81 13.73
CA LYS A 62 7.30 -3.51 13.64
C LYS A 62 6.54 -4.81 13.44
N SER A 63 5.30 -4.85 13.95
CA SER A 63 4.49 -6.06 13.94
C SER A 63 4.08 -6.46 12.52
N LYS A 64 3.70 -7.72 12.39
CA LYS A 64 3.11 -8.25 11.15
C LYS A 64 1.93 -7.39 10.71
N ARG A 65 1.07 -7.01 11.68
CA ARG A 65 -0.10 -6.19 11.41
C ARG A 65 0.28 -4.81 10.88
N GLU A 66 1.32 -4.20 11.45
CA GLU A 66 1.77 -2.89 11.01
C GLU A 66 2.30 -2.92 9.59
N HIS A 67 3.09 -3.94 9.24
CA HIS A 67 3.57 -4.11 7.87
C HIS A 67 2.44 -4.42 6.90
N LYS A 68 1.45 -5.19 7.33
CA LYS A 68 0.29 -5.48 6.49
C LYS A 68 -0.51 -4.23 6.19
N LEU A 69 -0.74 -3.39 7.19
CA LEU A 69 -1.41 -2.10 7.01
C LEU A 69 -0.62 -1.22 6.05
N ALA A 70 0.70 -1.14 6.23
CA ALA A 70 1.56 -0.38 5.33
C ALA A 70 1.45 -0.85 3.88
N VAL A 71 1.40 -2.17 3.66
CA VAL A 71 1.22 -2.74 2.32
C VAL A 71 -0.11 -2.31 1.71
N PHE A 72 -1.21 -2.38 2.47
CA PHE A 72 -2.51 -1.96 1.97
C PHE A 72 -2.53 -0.48 1.59
N ILE A 73 -2.02 0.37 2.47
CA ILE A 73 -2.04 1.83 2.27
C ILE A 73 -1.14 2.21 1.08
N LEU A 74 0.02 1.60 1.00
CA LEU A 74 0.97 1.85 -0.09
C LEU A 74 0.41 1.36 -1.43
N SER A 75 -0.19 0.18 -1.45
CA SER A 75 -0.81 -0.39 -2.66
C SER A 75 -1.94 0.50 -3.16
N ARG A 76 -2.77 1.01 -2.24
CA ARG A 76 -3.86 1.93 -2.58
C ARG A 76 -3.31 3.22 -3.23
N GLY A 77 -2.26 3.78 -2.63
CA GLY A 77 -1.62 4.98 -3.17
C GLY A 77 -1.08 4.77 -4.57
N ILE A 78 -0.42 3.64 -4.79
CA ILE A 78 0.12 3.28 -6.11
C ILE A 78 -1.01 3.14 -7.14
N ALA A 79 -2.06 2.42 -6.79
CA ALA A 79 -3.20 2.21 -7.70
C ALA A 79 -3.88 3.54 -8.04
N THR A 80 -4.05 4.41 -7.05
CA THR A 80 -4.64 5.72 -7.25
C THR A 80 -3.78 6.59 -8.15
N LEU A 81 -2.47 6.60 -7.93
CA LEU A 81 -1.53 7.37 -8.76
C LEU A 81 -1.60 6.92 -10.22
N MET A 82 -1.60 5.62 -10.45
CA MET A 82 -1.65 5.07 -11.81
C MET A 82 -3.01 5.35 -12.45
N SER A 83 -4.10 5.26 -11.70
CA SER A 83 -5.44 5.57 -12.19
C SER A 83 -5.53 7.04 -12.62
N ASN A 84 -4.98 7.94 -11.81
CA ASN A 84 -5.00 9.38 -12.11
C ASN A 84 -4.14 9.75 -13.32
N ASN A 85 -3.27 8.86 -13.75
CA ASN A 85 -2.38 9.07 -14.89
C ASN A 85 -2.78 8.23 -16.11
N ASN A 86 -4.07 7.98 -16.23
CA ASN A 86 -4.67 7.34 -17.41
C ASN A 86 -4.20 5.90 -17.65
N CYS A 87 -4.09 5.12 -16.59
CA CYS A 87 -3.88 3.68 -16.69
C CYS A 87 -5.23 2.98 -16.60
N PRO A 88 -5.83 2.54 -17.73
CA PRO A 88 -7.19 2.02 -17.73
C PRO A 88 -7.36 0.79 -16.83
N GLY A 89 -8.52 0.69 -16.17
CA GLY A 89 -8.86 -0.47 -15.38
C GLY A 89 -8.34 -0.48 -13.97
N LEU A 90 -7.55 0.52 -13.56
CA LEU A 90 -6.98 0.57 -12.23
C LEU A 90 -7.92 1.17 -11.18
N GLU A 91 -9.00 1.83 -11.61
CA GLU A 91 -10.00 2.35 -10.67
C GLU A 91 -10.63 1.23 -9.85
N LYS A 92 -10.90 0.08 -10.47
CA LYS A 92 -11.46 -1.08 -9.77
C LYS A 92 -10.47 -1.66 -8.78
N VAL A 93 -9.19 -1.70 -9.15
CA VAL A 93 -8.13 -2.19 -8.26
C VAL A 93 -8.00 -1.25 -7.07
N SER A 94 -7.99 0.05 -7.30
CA SER A 94 -7.93 1.06 -6.25
C SER A 94 -9.10 0.91 -5.27
N SER A 95 -10.33 0.76 -5.80
CA SER A 95 -11.51 0.57 -4.96
C SER A 95 -11.44 -0.71 -4.12
N ARG A 96 -10.93 -1.80 -4.70
CA ARG A 96 -10.76 -3.05 -3.97
C ARG A 96 -9.75 -2.92 -2.85
N LEU A 97 -8.63 -2.26 -3.11
CA LEU A 97 -7.61 -2.03 -2.09
C LEU A 97 -8.14 -1.16 -0.97
N ASP A 98 -8.95 -0.16 -1.31
CA ASP A 98 -9.64 0.67 -0.34
C ASP A 98 -10.53 -0.17 0.57
N GLN A 99 -11.35 -1.03 -0.01
CA GLN A 99 -12.25 -1.90 0.75
C GLN A 99 -11.48 -2.86 1.65
N MET A 100 -10.39 -3.43 1.17
CA MET A 100 -9.55 -4.32 1.96
C MET A 100 -8.92 -3.59 3.13
N ALA A 101 -8.41 -2.39 2.90
CA ALA A 101 -7.82 -1.56 3.94
C ALA A 101 -8.86 -1.18 4.99
N GLU A 102 -10.06 -0.77 4.55
CA GLU A 102 -11.16 -0.41 5.46
C GLU A 102 -11.54 -1.56 6.39
N ARG A 103 -11.61 -2.78 5.85
CA ARG A 103 -11.93 -3.96 6.66
C ARG A 103 -10.83 -4.30 7.65
N PHE A 104 -9.60 -4.02 7.30
CA PHE A 104 -8.44 -4.37 8.12
C PHE A 104 -8.16 -3.34 9.22
N MET A 105 -8.41 -2.05 8.95
CA MET A 105 -8.10 -0.98 9.87
C MET A 105 -9.08 -0.90 11.04
N THR A 106 -8.56 -0.56 12.22
CA THR A 106 -9.40 -0.18 13.37
C THR A 106 -9.98 1.21 13.11
N GLU A 107 -11.03 1.55 13.86
CA GLU A 107 -11.64 2.88 13.76
C GLU A 107 -10.63 3.99 14.03
N LYS A 108 -9.76 3.78 15.00
CA LYS A 108 -8.71 4.74 15.34
C LYS A 108 -7.75 4.98 14.19
N GLU A 109 -7.36 3.90 13.50
CA GLU A 109 -6.47 4.00 12.35
C GLU A 109 -7.17 4.70 11.18
N LYS A 110 -8.45 4.42 10.96
CA LYS A 110 -9.22 5.10 9.93
C LYS A 110 -9.27 6.59 10.16
N GLU A 111 -9.53 7.02 11.39
CA GLU A 111 -9.54 8.43 11.74
C GLU A 111 -8.18 9.08 11.47
N LEU A 112 -7.11 8.43 11.90
CA LEU A 112 -5.75 8.95 11.72
C LEU A 112 -5.40 9.14 10.26
N LEU A 113 -5.79 8.22 9.40
CA LEU A 113 -5.43 8.23 7.98
C LEU A 113 -6.39 9.06 7.13
N HIS A 114 -7.65 9.19 7.52
CA HIS A 114 -8.66 9.93 6.76
C HIS A 114 -8.64 11.43 7.04
N ILE A 115 -8.20 11.85 8.21
CA ILE A 115 -8.09 13.28 8.56
C ILE A 115 -7.17 14.03 7.62
N THR A 116 -6.33 13.33 6.88
CA THR A 116 -5.30 13.92 6.05
C THR A 116 -5.73 14.15 4.60
N VAL A 117 -6.93 13.80 4.29
CA VAL A 117 -7.50 14.01 2.95
C VAL A 117 -8.49 15.15 3.01
#